data_7ce2602d587df93fb3dfa5c43a285f8d
#
_entry.id   7ce2602d587df93fb3dfa5c43a285f8d
#
_cell.length_a   1.000
_cell.length_b   1.000
_cell.length_c   1.000
_cell.angle_alpha   90.00
_cell.angle_beta   90.00
_cell.angle_gamma   90.00
#
_symmetry.space_group_name_H-M   'P 1'
#
loop_
_entity.id
_entity.type
_entity.pdbx_description
1 polymer ?
#
loop_
_entity_poly.entity_id
_entity_poly.type
_entity_poly.pdbx_seq_one_letter_code
_entity_poly.pdbx_strand_id
1 'polypeptide(L)'
;MLNAPVMEANDAVSGSMAECYVTIDGNRYNMMQLYSFESSAKVNSQDVKILGRTGIGKKPTGWSGSWKGTAHFNQSVFRRWFLTYCKTGKMTPFEIQVSNEDPSSSAGRQTISHTGCLIDSSILAKFDAGDSLLDEELSGTFDGWDMPEEFTELSGME
;
A
#
# COMPACT_ATOMS: atom_id res chain seq x y z
N MET A 1 38.15 2.37 10.66
CA MET A 1 36.89 2.14 11.39
C MET A 1 35.89 3.22 11.01
N LEU A 2 34.66 2.83 10.78
CA LEU A 2 33.57 3.78 10.51
C LEU A 2 33.15 4.46 11.81
N ASN A 3 32.94 5.78 11.76
CA ASN A 3 32.59 6.58 12.94
C ASN A 3 31.13 7.07 12.93
N ALA A 4 30.36 6.75 11.86
CA ALA A 4 28.95 7.12 11.81
C ALA A 4 28.13 6.32 12.83
N PRO A 5 27.10 6.91 13.44
CA PRO A 5 26.16 6.17 14.27
C PRO A 5 25.51 5.03 13.50
N VAL A 6 25.19 3.95 14.21
CA VAL A 6 24.52 2.78 13.64
C VAL A 6 23.16 2.60 14.28
N MET A 7 22.23 2.05 13.51
CA MET A 7 20.86 1.78 13.96
C MET A 7 20.84 0.66 15.02
N GLU A 8 20.01 0.81 16.03
CA GLU A 8 19.71 -0.25 16.98
C GLU A 8 18.80 -1.31 16.34
N ALA A 9 19.01 -2.58 16.69
CA ALA A 9 18.21 -3.68 16.13
C ALA A 9 16.71 -3.55 16.46
N ASN A 10 16.38 -3.03 17.64
CA ASN A 10 14.98 -2.82 18.05
C ASN A 10 14.25 -1.74 17.25
N ASP A 11 14.97 -0.90 16.52
CA ASP A 11 14.35 0.15 15.70
C ASP A 11 13.81 -0.39 14.38
N ALA A 12 14.12 -1.63 14.04
CA ALA A 12 13.47 -2.29 12.90
C ALA A 12 11.99 -2.57 13.25
N VAL A 13 11.09 -2.17 12.34
CA VAL A 13 9.65 -2.28 12.55
C VAL A 13 9.21 -3.71 12.24
N SER A 14 8.46 -4.32 13.17
CA SER A 14 7.90 -5.66 12.98
C SER A 14 6.80 -5.64 11.93
N GLY A 15 6.84 -6.60 11.00
CA GLY A 15 5.86 -6.68 9.91
C GLY A 15 4.43 -6.96 10.35
N SER A 16 4.22 -7.49 11.55
CA SER A 16 2.88 -7.75 12.09
C SER A 16 2.27 -6.57 12.84
N MET A 17 3.04 -5.53 13.10
CA MET A 17 2.60 -4.35 13.85
C MET A 17 2.01 -3.30 12.89
N ALA A 18 0.83 -3.59 12.36
CA ALA A 18 0.15 -2.74 11.39
C ALA A 18 -1.36 -2.84 11.53
N GLU A 19 -2.03 -1.80 11.05
CA GLU A 19 -3.48 -1.73 10.92
C GLU A 19 -3.83 -1.27 9.51
N CYS A 20 -4.89 -1.83 8.95
CA CYS A 20 -5.40 -1.42 7.65
C CYS A 20 -6.91 -1.18 7.73
N TYR A 21 -7.34 -0.02 7.27
CA TYR A 21 -8.75 0.35 7.17
C TYR A 21 -9.07 0.73 5.73
N VAL A 22 -10.26 0.30 5.30
CA VAL A 22 -10.78 0.64 3.97
C VAL A 22 -12.11 1.35 4.14
N THR A 23 -12.29 2.48 3.47
CA THR A 23 -13.53 3.24 3.47
C THR A 23 -14.19 3.15 2.10
N ILE A 24 -15.36 2.52 2.04
CA ILE A 24 -16.15 2.34 0.83
C ILE A 24 -17.55 2.91 1.08
N ASP A 25 -18.00 3.85 0.23
CA ASP A 25 -19.32 4.46 0.34
C ASP A 25 -19.65 5.02 1.73
N GLY A 26 -18.65 5.62 2.38
CA GLY A 26 -18.81 6.18 3.73
C GLY A 26 -18.71 5.15 4.86
N ASN A 27 -18.62 3.86 4.57
CA ASN A 27 -18.45 2.81 5.55
C ASN A 27 -16.98 2.47 5.73
N ARG A 28 -16.50 2.48 6.97
CA ARG A 28 -15.12 2.14 7.30
C ARG A 28 -15.03 0.70 7.78
N TYR A 29 -14.18 -0.08 7.15
CA TYR A 29 -13.95 -1.49 7.48
C TYR A 29 -12.54 -1.68 8.01
N ASN A 30 -12.42 -2.39 9.14
CA ASN A 30 -11.14 -2.87 9.63
C ASN A 30 -10.77 -4.15 8.86
N MET A 31 -9.69 -4.10 8.10
CA MET A 31 -9.26 -5.19 7.25
C MET A 31 -8.40 -6.21 8.01
N MET A 32 -8.96 -6.75 9.09
CA MET A 32 -8.26 -7.67 9.99
C MET A 32 -7.90 -9.01 9.34
N GLN A 33 -8.50 -9.35 8.21
CA GLN A 33 -8.19 -10.56 7.45
C GLN A 33 -6.94 -10.43 6.57
N LEU A 34 -6.49 -9.21 6.31
CA LEU A 34 -5.25 -8.97 5.59
C LEU A 34 -4.04 -9.31 6.47
N TYR A 35 -3.12 -10.07 5.92
CA TYR A 35 -1.85 -10.34 6.59
C TYR A 35 -0.63 -9.86 5.81
N SER A 36 -0.83 -9.34 4.59
CA SER A 36 0.21 -8.72 3.77
C SER A 36 -0.39 -7.58 2.98
N PHE A 37 0.29 -6.45 2.95
CA PHE A 37 -0.08 -5.29 2.15
C PHE A 37 1.18 -4.54 1.73
N GLU A 38 1.20 -4.12 0.48
CA GLU A 38 2.29 -3.31 -0.06
C GLU A 38 1.71 -2.33 -1.06
N SER A 39 2.06 -1.07 -0.94
CA SER A 39 1.75 -0.06 -1.94
C SER A 39 3.01 0.61 -2.41
N SER A 40 3.02 1.04 -3.66
CA SER A 40 4.16 1.73 -4.25
C SER A 40 3.71 2.77 -5.25
N ALA A 41 4.49 3.82 -5.38
CA ALA A 41 4.30 4.85 -6.37
C ALA A 41 5.56 4.89 -7.24
N LYS A 42 5.34 5.01 -8.56
CA LYS A 42 6.42 5.05 -9.54
C LYS A 42 6.41 6.37 -10.26
N VAL A 43 7.58 7.01 -10.34
CA VAL A 43 7.76 8.23 -11.14
C VAL A 43 7.90 7.84 -12.60
N ASN A 44 7.07 8.43 -13.44
CA ASN A 44 7.21 8.36 -14.89
C ASN A 44 8.11 9.49 -15.34
N SER A 45 9.11 9.18 -16.17
CA SER A 45 10.06 10.17 -16.64
C SER A 45 10.32 10.02 -18.12
N GLN A 46 10.77 11.08 -18.74
CA GLN A 46 11.11 11.14 -20.15
C GLN A 46 12.55 11.61 -20.31
N ASP A 47 13.25 11.03 -21.29
CA ASP A 47 14.61 11.43 -21.63
C ASP A 47 14.59 12.82 -22.27
N VAL A 48 15.54 13.65 -21.86
CA VAL A 48 15.73 15.01 -22.41
C VAL A 48 17.15 15.12 -22.93
N LYS A 49 17.27 15.41 -24.23
CA LYS A 49 18.55 15.70 -24.84
C LYS A 49 18.90 17.18 -24.61
N ILE A 50 20.10 17.41 -24.11
CA ILE A 50 20.57 18.76 -23.76
C ILE A 50 21.79 19.11 -24.62
N LEU A 51 21.70 20.25 -25.34
CA LEU A 51 22.78 20.74 -26.16
C LEU A 51 24.02 21.07 -25.30
N GLY A 52 25.16 20.62 -25.74
CA GLY A 52 26.43 20.86 -25.02
C GLY A 52 26.72 19.82 -23.91
N ARG A 53 25.88 18.83 -23.77
CA ARG A 53 26.10 17.72 -22.81
C ARG A 53 26.10 16.39 -23.53
N THR A 54 26.97 15.49 -23.11
CA THR A 54 27.01 14.09 -23.61
C THR A 54 26.03 13.17 -22.88
N GLY A 55 25.71 13.49 -21.63
CA GLY A 55 24.74 12.75 -20.86
C GLY A 55 23.29 13.15 -21.17
N ILE A 56 22.38 12.18 -21.05
CA ILE A 56 20.95 12.39 -21.25
C ILE A 56 20.32 12.73 -19.89
N GLY A 57 19.58 13.85 -19.84
CA GLY A 57 18.79 14.20 -18.67
C GLY A 57 17.45 13.49 -18.64
N LYS A 58 16.85 13.38 -17.47
CA LYS A 58 15.51 12.83 -17.26
C LYS A 58 14.61 13.89 -16.68
N LYS A 59 13.39 14.01 -17.22
CA LYS A 59 12.37 14.90 -16.69
C LYS A 59 11.18 14.07 -16.19
N PRO A 60 10.79 14.20 -14.92
CA PRO A 60 9.58 13.56 -14.43
C PRO A 60 8.35 14.12 -15.15
N THR A 61 7.47 13.24 -15.61
CA THR A 61 6.25 13.61 -16.35
C THR A 61 4.99 13.26 -15.57
N GLY A 62 5.12 12.63 -14.42
CA GLY A 62 4.00 12.24 -13.57
C GLY A 62 4.37 11.03 -12.72
N TRP A 63 3.36 10.45 -12.09
CA TRP A 63 3.54 9.26 -11.27
C TRP A 63 2.30 8.37 -11.37
N SER A 64 2.47 7.12 -11.02
CA SER A 64 1.38 6.16 -10.93
C SER A 64 1.55 5.33 -9.66
N GLY A 65 0.44 5.00 -9.03
CA GLY A 65 0.42 4.21 -7.80
C GLY A 65 -0.28 2.89 -7.98
N SER A 66 0.22 1.87 -7.30
CA SER A 66 -0.38 0.55 -7.26
C SER A 66 -0.26 -0.04 -5.86
N TRP A 67 -1.17 -0.96 -5.54
CA TRP A 67 -1.17 -1.66 -4.26
C TRP A 67 -1.50 -3.13 -4.48
N LYS A 68 -1.04 -3.96 -3.57
CA LYS A 68 -1.34 -5.39 -3.53
C LYS A 68 -1.40 -5.84 -2.09
N GLY A 69 -2.19 -6.87 -1.84
CA GLY A 69 -2.30 -7.46 -0.52
C GLY A 69 -2.74 -8.91 -0.61
N THR A 70 -2.48 -9.65 0.44
CA THR A 70 -2.93 -11.03 0.60
C THR A 70 -3.80 -11.12 1.83
N ALA A 71 -4.95 -11.75 1.69
CA ALA A 71 -5.94 -11.87 2.75
C ALA A 71 -6.42 -13.32 2.88
N HIS A 72 -6.92 -13.64 4.05
CA HIS A 72 -7.67 -14.89 4.23
C HIS A 72 -8.98 -14.80 3.44
N PHE A 73 -9.37 -15.90 2.79
CA PHE A 73 -10.58 -15.97 1.97
C PHE A 73 -11.81 -16.17 2.86
N ASN A 74 -12.20 -15.13 3.60
CA ASN A 74 -13.28 -15.19 4.57
C ASN A 74 -14.17 -13.94 4.61
N GLN A 75 -13.96 -12.97 3.70
CA GLN A 75 -14.75 -11.73 3.61
C GLN A 75 -15.15 -11.43 2.18
N SER A 76 -16.27 -10.75 2.02
CA SER A 76 -16.87 -10.49 0.71
C SER A 76 -16.97 -8.99 0.38
N VAL A 77 -16.34 -8.11 1.15
CA VAL A 77 -16.48 -6.65 0.98
C VAL A 77 -16.07 -6.21 -0.43
N PHE A 78 -14.90 -6.63 -0.89
CA PHE A 78 -14.41 -6.27 -2.21
C PHE A 78 -15.16 -6.98 -3.33
N ARG A 79 -15.58 -8.23 -3.12
CA ARG A 79 -16.41 -8.94 -4.10
C ARG A 79 -17.76 -8.26 -4.29
N ARG A 80 -18.39 -7.78 -3.23
CA ARG A 80 -19.64 -7.02 -3.29
C ARG A 80 -19.47 -5.70 -4.07
N TRP A 81 -18.38 -5.00 -3.81
CA TRP A 81 -18.04 -3.77 -4.53
C TRP A 81 -17.84 -4.05 -6.03
N PHE A 82 -17.10 -5.10 -6.37
CA PHE A 82 -16.83 -5.51 -7.73
C PHE A 82 -18.11 -5.98 -8.46
N LEU A 83 -18.98 -6.69 -7.74
CA LEU A 83 -20.27 -7.12 -8.27
C LEU A 83 -21.15 -5.93 -8.65
N THR A 84 -21.17 -4.89 -7.83
CA THR A 84 -21.88 -3.65 -8.11
C THR A 84 -21.39 -3.01 -9.41
N TYR A 85 -20.08 -2.98 -9.62
CA TYR A 85 -19.51 -2.51 -10.87
C TYR A 85 -19.96 -3.37 -12.07
N CYS A 86 -19.89 -4.67 -11.95
CA CYS A 86 -20.29 -5.59 -13.03
C CYS A 86 -21.77 -5.43 -13.42
N LYS A 87 -22.63 -5.14 -12.44
CA LYS A 87 -24.08 -5.00 -12.69
C LYS A 87 -24.47 -3.62 -13.18
N THR A 88 -23.83 -2.56 -12.71
CA THR A 88 -24.24 -1.18 -12.97
C THR A 88 -23.31 -0.42 -13.91
N GLY A 89 -22.08 -0.92 -14.11
CA GLY A 89 -21.04 -0.22 -14.87
C GLY A 89 -20.46 0.97 -14.11
N LYS A 90 -20.85 1.20 -12.86
CA LYS A 90 -20.38 2.32 -12.05
C LYS A 90 -19.37 1.84 -11.03
N MET A 91 -18.16 2.36 -11.13
CA MET A 91 -17.07 2.06 -10.21
C MET A 91 -16.83 3.27 -9.27
N THR A 92 -17.10 3.09 -7.99
CA THR A 92 -16.87 4.13 -6.99
C THR A 92 -15.49 3.92 -6.37
N PRO A 93 -14.57 4.89 -6.45
CA PRO A 93 -13.27 4.78 -5.79
C PRO A 93 -13.42 4.67 -4.27
N PHE A 94 -12.48 4.00 -3.63
CA PHE A 94 -12.44 3.84 -2.18
C PHE A 94 -11.11 4.34 -1.62
N GLU A 95 -11.01 4.38 -0.30
CA GLU A 95 -9.80 4.82 0.40
C GLU A 95 -9.21 3.67 1.20
N ILE A 96 -7.89 3.59 1.23
CA ILE A 96 -7.14 2.63 2.05
C ILE A 96 -6.22 3.41 2.98
N GLN A 97 -6.31 3.13 4.27
CA GLN A 97 -5.42 3.71 5.27
C GLN A 97 -4.62 2.61 5.95
N VAL A 98 -3.31 2.72 5.93
CA VAL A 98 -2.39 1.76 6.54
C VAL A 98 -1.53 2.46 7.56
N SER A 99 -1.47 1.92 8.77
CA SER A 99 -0.64 2.43 9.84
C SER A 99 0.33 1.35 10.32
N ASN A 100 1.57 1.75 10.52
CA ASN A 100 2.63 0.91 11.09
C ASN A 100 3.11 1.53 12.39
N GLU A 101 3.12 0.75 13.47
CA GLU A 101 3.63 1.20 14.76
C GLU A 101 4.16 -0.01 15.54
N ASP A 102 5.46 -0.02 15.78
CA ASP A 102 6.10 -1.03 16.63
C ASP A 102 6.48 -0.38 17.96
N PRO A 103 5.87 -0.82 19.09
CA PRO A 103 6.20 -0.24 20.40
C PRO A 103 7.66 -0.42 20.83
N SER A 104 8.36 -1.39 20.25
CA SER A 104 9.78 -1.64 20.52
C SER A 104 10.71 -0.72 19.73
N SER A 105 10.19 -0.06 18.69
CA SER A 105 10.98 0.85 17.85
C SER A 105 10.83 2.29 18.31
N SER A 106 11.90 3.05 18.23
CA SER A 106 11.87 4.50 18.48
C SER A 106 11.36 5.30 17.27
N ALA A 107 11.12 4.62 16.14
CA ALA A 107 10.61 5.26 14.93
C ALA A 107 9.18 5.81 15.06
N GLY A 108 8.38 5.27 15.99
CA GLY A 108 7.01 5.71 16.22
C GLY A 108 6.02 5.16 15.20
N ARG A 109 5.04 5.96 14.82
CA ARG A 109 3.93 5.57 13.97
C ARG A 109 4.00 6.27 12.61
N GLN A 110 3.77 5.51 11.55
CA GLN A 110 3.55 6.05 10.22
C GLN A 110 2.17 5.66 9.72
N THR A 111 1.42 6.61 9.19
CA THR A 111 0.12 6.38 8.56
C THR A 111 0.17 6.90 7.14
N ILE A 112 -0.19 6.05 6.19
CA ILE A 112 -0.35 6.41 4.78
C ILE A 112 -1.81 6.22 4.42
N SER A 113 -2.43 7.25 3.83
CA SER A 113 -3.76 7.15 3.26
C SER A 113 -3.68 7.20 1.75
N HIS A 114 -4.43 6.31 1.10
CA HIS A 114 -4.51 6.20 -0.35
C HIS A 114 -5.91 6.59 -0.78
N THR A 115 -6.03 7.46 -1.78
CA THR A 115 -7.31 7.93 -2.29
C THR A 115 -7.47 7.54 -3.76
N GLY A 116 -8.72 7.45 -4.21
CA GLY A 116 -9.01 7.03 -5.57
C GLY A 116 -8.61 5.59 -5.85
N CYS A 117 -8.73 4.71 -4.85
CA CYS A 117 -8.33 3.31 -5.00
C CYS A 117 -9.34 2.53 -5.82
N LEU A 118 -8.82 1.70 -6.72
CA LEU A 118 -9.60 0.78 -7.54
C LEU A 118 -8.99 -0.62 -7.41
N ILE A 119 -9.82 -1.64 -7.67
CA ILE A 119 -9.36 -3.03 -7.74
C ILE A 119 -9.26 -3.43 -9.20
N ASP A 120 -8.13 -4.02 -9.60
CA ASP A 120 -7.92 -4.51 -10.96
C ASP A 120 -8.59 -5.86 -11.19
N SER A 121 -8.53 -6.74 -10.20
CA SER A 121 -9.08 -8.08 -10.28
C SER A 121 -9.45 -8.60 -8.90
N SER A 122 -10.41 -9.53 -8.86
CA SER A 122 -10.85 -10.18 -7.63
C SER A 122 -11.12 -11.66 -7.89
N ILE A 123 -10.73 -12.51 -6.97
CA ILE A 123 -11.10 -13.92 -6.97
C ILE A 123 -12.56 -13.99 -6.55
N LEU A 124 -13.41 -14.59 -7.40
CA LEU A 124 -14.84 -14.68 -7.14
C LEU A 124 -15.20 -15.88 -6.28
N ALA A 125 -14.72 -17.03 -6.66
CA ALA A 125 -14.98 -18.27 -5.95
C ALA A 125 -13.72 -19.16 -5.95
N LYS A 126 -13.47 -19.80 -4.84
CA LYS A 126 -12.30 -20.63 -4.69
C LYS A 126 -12.58 -21.75 -3.69
N PHE A 127 -12.22 -22.95 -4.03
CA PHE A 127 -12.12 -24.05 -3.05
C PHE A 127 -11.04 -25.01 -3.50
N ASP A 128 -10.39 -25.64 -2.55
CA ASP A 128 -9.40 -26.70 -2.76
C ASP A 128 -9.36 -27.58 -1.52
N ALA A 129 -9.86 -28.81 -1.64
CA ALA A 129 -9.91 -29.74 -0.53
C ALA A 129 -8.53 -30.22 -0.07
N GLY A 130 -7.50 -30.03 -0.91
CA GLY A 130 -6.11 -30.34 -0.57
C GLY A 130 -5.42 -29.25 0.23
N ASP A 131 -5.96 -28.02 0.25
CA ASP A 131 -5.43 -26.93 1.05
C ASP A 131 -6.01 -26.95 2.45
N SER A 132 -5.19 -26.62 3.45
CA SER A 132 -5.64 -26.48 4.82
C SER A 132 -6.40 -25.18 5.07
N LEU A 133 -6.01 -24.08 4.37
CA LEU A 133 -6.63 -22.77 4.48
C LEU A 133 -6.68 -22.12 3.09
N LEU A 134 -7.69 -21.26 2.89
CA LEU A 134 -7.84 -20.52 1.64
C LEU A 134 -7.36 -19.08 1.83
N ASP A 135 -6.61 -18.60 0.86
CA ASP A 135 -6.14 -17.20 0.77
C ASP A 135 -6.57 -16.59 -0.54
N GLU A 136 -6.63 -15.26 -0.58
CA GLU A 136 -6.86 -14.50 -1.80
C GLU A 136 -5.84 -13.37 -1.95
N GLU A 137 -5.46 -13.09 -3.19
CA GLU A 137 -4.64 -11.96 -3.54
C GLU A 137 -5.52 -10.84 -4.05
N LEU A 138 -5.26 -9.62 -3.58
CA LEU A 138 -5.92 -8.40 -4.01
C LEU A 138 -4.88 -7.46 -4.59
N SER A 139 -5.23 -6.78 -5.67
CA SER A 139 -4.37 -5.78 -6.28
C SER A 139 -5.19 -4.69 -6.92
N GLY A 140 -4.61 -3.53 -7.03
CA GLY A 140 -5.28 -2.40 -7.64
C GLY A 140 -4.37 -1.20 -7.80
N THR A 141 -4.99 -0.07 -8.04
CA THR A 141 -4.32 1.21 -8.26
C THR A 141 -4.87 2.27 -7.32
N PHE A 142 -4.13 3.34 -7.16
CA PHE A 142 -4.59 4.55 -6.47
C PHE A 142 -4.06 5.78 -7.22
N ASP A 143 -4.78 6.89 -7.12
CA ASP A 143 -4.40 8.13 -7.82
C ASP A 143 -3.98 9.26 -6.91
N GLY A 144 -4.13 9.11 -5.61
CA GLY A 144 -3.69 10.08 -4.62
C GLY A 144 -3.23 9.39 -3.34
N TRP A 145 -2.37 10.03 -2.58
CA TRP A 145 -1.94 9.54 -1.28
C TRP A 145 -1.46 10.69 -0.41
N ASP A 146 -1.48 10.46 0.89
CA ASP A 146 -1.00 11.41 1.88
C ASP A 146 -0.35 10.66 3.03
N MET A 147 0.46 11.35 3.81
CA MET A 147 1.14 10.81 4.97
C MET A 147 0.80 11.66 6.20
N PRO A 148 -0.38 11.43 6.82
CA PRO A 148 -0.82 12.21 7.98
C PRO A 148 0.11 12.09 9.19
N GLU A 149 0.75 10.94 9.34
CA GLU A 149 1.74 10.69 10.37
C GLU A 149 2.97 10.07 9.73
N GLU A 150 4.15 10.49 10.16
CA GLU A 150 5.42 9.96 9.64
C GLU A 150 6.28 9.41 10.75
N PHE A 151 7.15 8.47 10.41
CA PHE A 151 8.14 7.98 11.36
C PHE A 151 9.03 9.12 11.86
N THR A 152 9.38 9.06 13.13
CA THR A 152 10.35 9.97 13.72
C THR A 152 11.75 9.58 13.25
N GLU A 153 12.56 10.56 12.88
CA GLU A 153 13.95 10.33 12.53
C GLU A 153 14.70 9.66 13.69
N LEU A 154 15.43 8.61 13.37
CA LEU A 154 16.21 7.90 14.38
C LEU A 154 17.39 8.76 14.84
N SER A 155 17.76 8.61 16.12
CA SER A 155 18.92 9.29 16.68
C SER A 155 20.17 8.97 15.86
N GLY A 156 20.87 9.99 15.42
CA GLY A 156 22.09 9.86 14.64
C GLY A 156 21.90 9.92 13.13
N MET A 157 20.66 10.13 12.64
CA MET A 157 20.42 10.33 11.21
C MET A 157 20.84 11.72 10.73
N GLU A 158 20.83 12.72 11.61
CA GLU A 158 21.25 14.09 11.30
C GLU A 158 22.66 14.37 11.77
#